data_c97cc7f1d68a0623fb9101348c94688e
#
_entry.id   c97cc7f1d68a0623fb9101348c94688e
#
_cell.length_a   1.000
_cell.length_b   1.000
_cell.length_c   1.000
_cell.angle_alpha   90.00
_cell.angle_beta   90.00
_cell.angle_gamma   90.00
#
_symmetry.space_group_name_H-M   'P 1'
#
loop_
_entity.id
_entity.type
_entity.pdbx_description
1 polymer ?
#
loop_
_entity_poly.entity_id
_entity_poly.type
_entity_poly.pdbx_seq_one_letter_code
_entity_poly.pdbx_strand_id
1 'polypeptide(L)'
;MKFATKLSLGCIALLSCALGAAGLLLTGQSFSGSLASTRTALQAQQEKEKYALERIIFQATDSAQFENYILASAAQQYAEQTADAGSSMALWLDGAYALYSGLPAALPRTALKQALTDGENAWQLTRAAGRWYLLLTQPLDLPGVRADMLCAYDVSAVFATRDAQLRAWLAASAALLVLGGGVAVLFSRRVTRPLTALQTASEKIADGEYTQRTRVMTDDEIGALSRSFDAMAAAVEGKINELSKTTQSQQDFIAAFTHEVKTPMTAMLGYADLMRARPDDAETQREAAGYIYHETQRLENLSRSLLALMGLDQELSIKKPVSYTHLTLPTKL
;
A
#
# COMPACT_ATOMS: atom_id res chain seq x y z
N MET A 1 -12.76 -2.10 8.46
CA MET A 1 -12.00 -1.90 7.19
C MET A 1 -11.44 -3.25 6.76
N LYS A 2 -11.68 -3.66 5.51
CA LYS A 2 -11.20 -4.94 4.95
C LYS A 2 -9.66 -4.93 4.87
N PHE A 3 -9.00 -6.06 5.00
CA PHE A 3 -7.53 -6.21 4.97
C PHE A 3 -6.88 -5.48 3.77
N ALA A 4 -7.48 -5.61 2.60
CA ALA A 4 -7.00 -4.93 1.37
C ALA A 4 -6.96 -3.40 1.48
N THR A 5 -7.98 -2.78 2.11
CA THR A 5 -7.99 -1.33 2.29
C THR A 5 -6.92 -0.87 3.28
N LYS A 6 -6.63 -1.64 4.33
CA LYS A 6 -5.54 -1.34 5.26
C LYS A 6 -4.18 -1.44 4.57
N LEU A 7 -3.97 -2.49 3.78
CA LEU A 7 -2.73 -2.70 3.02
C LEU A 7 -2.50 -1.60 1.99
N SER A 8 -3.53 -1.28 1.18
CA SER A 8 -3.45 -0.21 0.18
C SER A 8 -3.17 1.15 0.81
N LEU A 9 -3.81 1.46 1.94
CA LEU A 9 -3.61 2.72 2.65
C LEU A 9 -2.19 2.80 3.25
N GLY A 10 -1.67 1.69 3.77
CA GLY A 10 -0.29 1.59 4.26
C GLY A 10 0.74 1.80 3.15
N CYS A 11 0.56 1.16 1.99
CA CYS A 11 1.44 1.34 0.84
C CYS A 11 1.41 2.79 0.31
N ILE A 12 0.23 3.41 0.21
CA ILE A 12 0.09 4.81 -0.23
C ILE A 12 0.77 5.75 0.77
N ALA A 13 0.59 5.53 2.08
CA ALA A 13 1.23 6.34 3.12
C ALA A 13 2.75 6.23 3.09
N LEU A 14 3.31 5.02 2.95
CA LEU A 14 4.74 4.80 2.81
C LEU A 14 5.30 5.46 1.54
N LEU A 15 4.63 5.31 0.41
CA LEU A 15 5.02 5.93 -0.85
C LEU A 15 5.00 7.46 -0.75
N SER A 16 3.95 8.03 -0.14
CA SER A 16 3.83 9.47 0.09
C SER A 16 4.95 10.01 0.98
N CYS A 17 5.27 9.31 2.06
CA CYS A 17 6.35 9.68 2.96
C CYS A 17 7.72 9.61 2.27
N ALA A 18 7.99 8.53 1.51
CA ALA A 18 9.23 8.35 0.78
C ALA A 18 9.42 9.42 -0.31
N LEU A 19 8.37 9.71 -1.08
CA LEU A 19 8.39 10.78 -2.09
C LEU A 19 8.58 12.15 -1.44
N GLY A 20 7.88 12.45 -0.35
CA GLY A 20 8.06 13.71 0.39
C GLY A 20 9.49 13.89 0.88
N ALA A 21 10.06 12.89 1.52
CA ALA A 21 11.44 12.93 1.99
C ALA A 21 12.45 13.08 0.84
N ALA A 22 12.31 12.32 -0.24
CA ALA A 22 13.18 12.42 -1.41
C ALA A 22 13.10 13.80 -2.07
N GLY A 23 11.90 14.37 -2.20
CA GLY A 23 11.70 15.70 -2.76
C GLY A 23 12.38 16.78 -1.95
N LEU A 24 12.22 16.77 -0.63
CA LEU A 24 12.86 17.74 0.26
C LEU A 24 14.38 17.62 0.24
N LEU A 25 14.93 16.39 0.23
CA LEU A 25 16.37 16.18 0.17
C LEU A 25 16.97 16.64 -1.16
N LEU A 26 16.39 16.21 -2.29
CA LEU A 26 16.91 16.55 -3.62
C LEU A 26 16.79 18.03 -3.92
N THR A 27 15.65 18.67 -3.63
CA THR A 27 15.47 20.11 -3.87
C THR A 27 16.30 20.94 -2.91
N GLY A 28 16.47 20.51 -1.65
CA GLY A 28 17.35 21.16 -0.67
C GLY A 28 18.82 21.08 -1.09
N GLN A 29 19.30 19.91 -1.52
CA GLN A 29 20.68 19.72 -1.99
C GLN A 29 20.95 20.51 -3.28
N SER A 30 20.03 20.48 -4.24
CA SER A 30 20.12 21.25 -5.48
C SER A 30 20.17 22.74 -5.21
N PHE A 31 19.30 23.25 -4.31
CA PHE A 31 19.27 24.67 -3.91
C PHE A 31 20.56 25.10 -3.21
N SER A 32 21.01 24.35 -2.22
CA SER A 32 22.25 24.68 -1.50
C SER A 32 23.48 24.68 -2.40
N GLY A 33 23.56 23.72 -3.33
CA GLY A 33 24.62 23.66 -4.32
C GLY A 33 24.58 24.84 -5.31
N SER A 34 23.38 25.16 -5.83
CA SER A 34 23.21 26.31 -6.74
C SER A 34 23.50 27.62 -6.06
N LEU A 35 23.05 27.82 -4.81
CA LEU A 35 23.35 29.02 -4.05
C LEU A 35 24.84 29.18 -3.74
N ALA A 36 25.51 28.09 -3.36
CA ALA A 36 26.95 28.08 -3.10
C ALA A 36 27.76 28.42 -4.38
N SER A 37 27.41 27.81 -5.51
CA SER A 37 28.04 28.09 -6.79
C SER A 37 27.83 29.55 -7.24
N THR A 38 26.58 30.05 -7.11
CA THR A 38 26.26 31.46 -7.42
C THR A 38 27.05 32.41 -6.52
N ARG A 39 27.13 32.11 -5.21
CA ARG A 39 27.94 32.93 -4.28
C ARG A 39 29.40 32.99 -4.70
N THR A 40 30.02 31.84 -4.98
CA THR A 40 31.43 31.78 -5.38
C THR A 40 31.67 32.57 -6.68
N ALA A 41 30.77 32.44 -7.66
CA ALA A 41 30.87 33.18 -8.92
C ALA A 41 30.75 34.70 -8.70
N LEU A 42 29.80 35.14 -7.85
CA LEU A 42 29.60 36.54 -7.53
C LEU A 42 30.74 37.13 -6.67
N GLN A 43 31.34 36.35 -5.77
CA GLN A 43 32.54 36.76 -5.05
C GLN A 43 33.73 37.01 -6.01
N ALA A 44 33.96 36.09 -6.97
CA ALA A 44 35.00 36.29 -7.95
C ALA A 44 34.72 37.46 -8.90
N GLN A 45 33.45 37.75 -9.19
CA GLN A 45 33.04 38.97 -9.92
C GLN A 45 33.31 40.21 -9.10
N GLN A 46 32.90 40.26 -7.82
CA GLN A 46 33.12 41.38 -6.92
C GLN A 46 34.62 41.69 -6.75
N GLU A 47 35.48 40.69 -6.69
CA GLU A 47 36.93 40.89 -6.64
C GLU A 47 37.46 41.66 -7.86
N LYS A 48 36.97 41.30 -9.07
CA LYS A 48 37.30 42.04 -10.30
C LYS A 48 36.75 43.49 -10.24
N GLU A 49 35.54 43.67 -9.76
CA GLU A 49 34.91 45.00 -9.60
C GLU A 49 35.69 45.84 -8.58
N LYS A 50 36.16 45.25 -7.45
CA LYS A 50 37.06 45.90 -6.49
C LYS A 50 38.32 46.42 -7.18
N TYR A 51 39.08 45.58 -7.89
CA TYR A 51 40.31 46.03 -8.55
C TYR A 51 40.04 47.10 -9.61
N ALA A 52 38.92 47.04 -10.33
CA ALA A 52 38.55 48.08 -11.25
C ALA A 52 38.28 49.44 -10.59
N LEU A 53 37.56 49.41 -9.47
CA LEU A 53 37.26 50.60 -8.68
C LEU A 53 38.53 51.18 -8.05
N GLU A 54 39.38 50.37 -7.42
CA GLU A 54 40.67 50.80 -6.86
C GLU A 54 41.54 51.47 -7.95
N ARG A 55 41.62 50.90 -9.13
CA ARG A 55 42.35 51.49 -10.26
C ARG A 55 41.81 52.90 -10.61
N ILE A 56 40.50 53.11 -10.65
CA ILE A 56 39.88 54.40 -10.94
C ILE A 56 40.25 55.40 -9.81
N ILE A 57 40.16 54.96 -8.54
CA ILE A 57 40.51 55.75 -7.37
C ILE A 57 41.99 56.20 -7.44
N PHE A 58 42.92 55.28 -7.70
CA PHE A 58 44.34 55.57 -7.81
C PHE A 58 44.68 56.51 -8.98
N GLN A 59 43.95 56.39 -10.10
CA GLN A 59 44.11 57.30 -11.26
C GLN A 59 43.57 58.71 -11.00
N ALA A 60 42.55 58.85 -10.17
CA ALA A 60 41.96 60.15 -9.84
C ALA A 60 42.73 60.90 -8.72
N THR A 61 43.72 60.26 -8.08
CA THR A 61 44.45 60.80 -6.90
C THR A 61 45.87 61.14 -7.31
N ASP A 62 46.20 62.44 -7.40
CA ASP A 62 47.54 62.96 -7.73
C ASP A 62 48.50 62.96 -6.52
N SER A 63 47.99 62.82 -5.29
CA SER A 63 48.74 62.79 -4.04
C SER A 63 48.15 61.69 -3.12
N ALA A 64 48.96 61.13 -2.25
CA ALA A 64 48.54 60.01 -1.33
C ALA A 64 47.44 60.40 -0.29
N GLN A 65 46.64 61.44 -0.57
CA GLN A 65 45.52 61.88 0.24
C GLN A 65 44.20 61.49 -0.45
N PHE A 66 43.56 60.46 0.05
CA PHE A 66 42.24 60.03 -0.45
C PHE A 66 41.15 60.85 0.19
N GLU A 67 40.82 61.97 -0.43
CA GLU A 67 39.70 62.79 0.03
C GLU A 67 38.35 62.14 -0.26
N ASN A 68 37.39 62.30 0.66
CA ASN A 68 36.05 61.63 0.59
C ASN A 68 35.33 61.96 -0.74
N TYR A 69 35.54 63.16 -1.28
CA TYR A 69 34.88 63.53 -2.53
C TYR A 69 35.46 62.81 -3.74
N ILE A 70 36.78 62.48 -3.75
CA ILE A 70 37.45 61.72 -4.81
C ILE A 70 36.92 60.28 -4.80
N LEU A 71 36.82 59.68 -3.57
CA LEU A 71 36.27 58.33 -3.42
C LEU A 71 34.83 58.26 -3.88
N ALA A 72 33.98 59.22 -3.54
CA ALA A 72 32.58 59.29 -3.95
C ALA A 72 32.44 59.46 -5.48
N SER A 73 33.25 60.35 -6.09
CA SER A 73 33.21 60.56 -7.53
C SER A 73 33.71 59.36 -8.34
N ALA A 74 34.76 58.69 -7.85
CA ALA A 74 35.26 57.46 -8.47
C ALA A 74 34.21 56.33 -8.38
N ALA A 75 33.54 56.19 -7.23
CA ALA A 75 32.47 55.20 -7.04
C ALA A 75 31.27 55.51 -8.00
N GLN A 76 30.88 56.77 -8.13
CA GLN A 76 29.83 57.20 -9.02
C GLN A 76 30.22 56.92 -10.49
N GLN A 77 31.43 57.31 -10.91
CA GLN A 77 31.94 57.05 -12.26
C GLN A 77 31.96 55.52 -12.58
N TYR A 78 32.41 54.72 -11.63
CA TYR A 78 32.39 53.25 -11.79
C TYR A 78 30.98 52.73 -11.93
N ALA A 79 30.04 53.18 -11.10
CA ALA A 79 28.65 52.79 -11.16
C ALA A 79 27.97 53.15 -12.50
N GLU A 80 28.27 54.35 -13.01
CA GLU A 80 27.78 54.77 -14.37
C GLU A 80 28.35 53.93 -15.49
N GLN A 81 29.60 53.49 -15.40
CA GLN A 81 30.24 52.60 -16.34
C GLN A 81 29.71 51.16 -16.30
N THR A 82 29.21 50.75 -15.13
CA THR A 82 28.74 49.38 -14.90
C THR A 82 27.22 49.25 -14.73
N ALA A 83 26.46 50.33 -15.01
CA ALA A 83 25.01 50.41 -14.83
C ALA A 83 24.25 49.24 -15.54
N ASP A 84 24.76 48.74 -16.66
CA ASP A 84 24.19 47.63 -17.43
C ASP A 84 24.58 46.25 -16.86
N ALA A 85 25.50 46.15 -15.90
CA ALA A 85 26.04 44.87 -15.42
C ALA A 85 25.14 44.18 -14.35
N GLY A 86 24.01 44.81 -13.99
CA GLY A 86 23.04 44.24 -13.03
C GLY A 86 23.52 44.14 -11.59
N SER A 87 24.69 44.70 -11.28
CA SER A 87 25.21 44.89 -9.90
C SER A 87 24.89 46.27 -9.37
N SER A 88 24.47 46.34 -8.12
CA SER A 88 24.28 47.60 -7.39
C SER A 88 25.30 47.69 -6.27
N MET A 89 26.07 48.77 -6.22
CA MET A 89 27.11 48.91 -5.20
C MET A 89 26.93 50.16 -4.32
N ALA A 90 27.53 50.11 -3.16
CA ALA A 90 27.75 51.26 -2.28
C ALA A 90 29.18 51.23 -1.77
N LEU A 91 29.73 52.41 -1.58
CA LEU A 91 31.02 52.65 -0.93
C LEU A 91 30.79 53.21 0.46
N TRP A 92 31.28 52.50 1.47
CA TRP A 92 31.17 52.91 2.88
C TRP A 92 32.54 53.29 3.44
N LEU A 93 32.58 54.31 4.30
CA LEU A 93 33.77 54.70 5.00
C LEU A 93 33.65 54.33 6.48
N ASP A 94 34.69 53.66 7.03
CA ASP A 94 34.74 53.19 8.42
C ASP A 94 33.51 52.41 8.88
N GLY A 95 32.76 51.84 7.98
CA GLY A 95 31.50 51.12 8.30
C GLY A 95 30.36 52.02 8.82
N ALA A 96 30.57 53.38 8.87
CA ALA A 96 29.67 54.29 9.52
C ALA A 96 28.72 55.02 8.57
N TYR A 97 29.21 55.51 7.41
CA TYR A 97 28.38 56.22 6.44
C TYR A 97 28.76 55.89 5.00
N ALA A 98 27.76 55.93 4.13
CA ALA A 98 27.95 55.68 2.70
C ALA A 98 28.44 56.97 2.02
N LEU A 99 29.58 56.89 1.34
CA LEU A 99 30.08 57.92 0.46
C LEU A 99 29.32 57.95 -0.86
N TYR A 100 28.97 56.77 -1.34
CA TYR A 100 28.14 56.52 -2.51
C TYR A 100 27.20 55.39 -2.27
N SER A 101 25.97 55.45 -2.77
CA SER A 101 25.02 54.35 -2.71
C SER A 101 24.14 54.29 -3.94
N GLY A 102 24.43 53.34 -4.80
CA GLY A 102 23.56 52.91 -5.92
C GLY A 102 22.69 51.71 -5.58
N LEU A 103 22.59 51.33 -4.29
CA LEU A 103 21.83 50.19 -3.85
C LEU A 103 20.32 50.40 -4.02
N PRO A 104 19.52 49.33 -4.28
CA PRO A 104 18.08 49.47 -4.27
C PRO A 104 17.54 50.07 -2.98
N ALA A 105 16.73 51.11 -3.06
CA ALA A 105 16.18 51.83 -1.90
C ALA A 105 15.32 50.95 -0.98
N ALA A 106 14.84 49.82 -1.49
CA ALA A 106 14.04 48.85 -0.75
C ALA A 106 14.85 47.96 0.21
N LEU A 107 16.19 47.96 0.13
CA LEU A 107 17.03 47.13 1.01
C LEU A 107 16.94 47.60 2.50
N PRO A 108 16.72 46.65 3.44
CA PRO A 108 16.62 47.02 4.86
C PRO A 108 17.95 47.54 5.39
N ARG A 109 17.92 48.70 6.08
CA ARG A 109 19.12 49.28 6.69
C ARG A 109 19.78 48.36 7.73
N THR A 110 19.00 47.51 8.37
CA THR A 110 19.51 46.50 9.31
C THR A 110 20.39 45.47 8.62
N ALA A 111 19.98 44.96 7.43
CA ALA A 111 20.78 44.05 6.64
C ALA A 111 22.08 44.68 6.13
N LEU A 112 22.03 45.93 5.71
CA LEU A 112 23.23 46.65 5.28
C LEU A 112 24.23 46.83 6.43
N LYS A 113 23.77 47.24 7.63
CA LYS A 113 24.62 47.37 8.82
C LYS A 113 25.24 46.01 9.22
N GLN A 114 24.45 44.94 9.20
CA GLN A 114 24.93 43.62 9.55
C GLN A 114 26.01 43.14 8.55
N ALA A 115 25.78 43.31 7.27
CA ALA A 115 26.75 42.94 6.22
C ALA A 115 28.10 43.68 6.39
N LEU A 116 28.07 44.92 6.89
CA LEU A 116 29.28 45.72 7.18
C LEU A 116 29.95 45.30 8.49
N THR A 117 29.19 44.78 9.48
CA THR A 117 29.71 44.43 10.81
C THR A 117 30.33 43.00 10.80
N ASP A 118 29.86 42.09 9.97
CA ASP A 118 30.28 40.70 9.94
C ASP A 118 31.73 40.49 9.40
N GLY A 119 32.42 41.56 8.95
CA GLY A 119 33.84 41.54 8.61
C GLY A 119 34.17 41.25 7.14
N GLU A 120 35.45 40.97 6.89
CA GLU A 120 35.96 40.71 5.54
C GLU A 120 35.30 39.49 4.88
N ASN A 121 34.84 39.66 3.62
CA ASN A 121 34.17 38.63 2.84
C ASN A 121 32.83 38.12 3.42
N ALA A 122 32.18 38.93 4.26
CA ALA A 122 30.85 38.63 4.77
C ALA A 122 29.84 38.57 3.62
N TRP A 123 28.91 37.64 3.75
CA TRP A 123 27.80 37.54 2.83
C TRP A 123 26.48 37.42 3.57
N GLN A 124 25.45 38.04 3.04
CA GLN A 124 24.13 37.98 3.65
C GLN A 124 23.04 37.89 2.58
N LEU A 125 22.05 37.03 2.82
CA LEU A 125 20.84 37.01 2.02
C LEU A 125 19.77 37.88 2.61
N THR A 126 19.18 38.73 1.81
CA THR A 126 18.07 39.60 2.25
C THR A 126 16.97 39.62 1.19
N ARG A 127 15.76 39.89 1.64
CA ARG A 127 14.61 40.01 0.72
C ARG A 127 14.09 41.44 0.76
N ALA A 128 13.97 42.05 -0.40
CA ALA A 128 13.50 43.41 -0.56
C ALA A 128 12.62 43.55 -1.81
N ALA A 129 11.47 44.22 -1.70
CA ALA A 129 10.51 44.43 -2.79
C ALA A 129 10.17 43.13 -3.60
N GLY A 130 10.07 41.99 -2.89
CA GLY A 130 9.73 40.71 -3.53
C GLY A 130 10.90 39.97 -4.18
N ARG A 131 12.11 40.57 -4.24
CA ARG A 131 13.33 39.99 -4.80
C ARG A 131 14.29 39.53 -3.73
N TRP A 132 15.14 38.56 -4.06
CA TRP A 132 16.21 38.10 -3.17
C TRP A 132 17.54 38.71 -3.61
N TYR A 133 18.25 39.31 -2.65
CA TYR A 133 19.54 39.91 -2.86
C TYR A 133 20.60 39.19 -2.03
N LEU A 134 21.74 38.94 -2.65
CA LEU A 134 22.96 38.54 -1.97
C LEU A 134 23.81 39.79 -1.79
N LEU A 135 24.03 40.17 -0.55
CA LEU A 135 24.92 41.25 -0.15
C LEU A 135 26.31 40.67 0.07
N LEU A 136 27.31 41.24 -0.57
CA LEU A 136 28.71 40.87 -0.41
C LEU A 136 29.50 42.13 -0.01
N THR A 137 30.34 42.01 1.01
CA THR A 137 31.19 43.13 1.50
C THR A 137 32.64 42.76 1.31
N GLN A 138 33.43 43.69 0.73
CA GLN A 138 34.89 43.57 0.63
C GLN A 138 35.57 44.89 0.98
N PRO A 139 36.64 44.86 1.79
CA PRO A 139 37.45 46.05 2.04
C PRO A 139 38.24 46.43 0.78
N LEU A 140 38.38 47.74 0.57
CA LEU A 140 39.28 48.29 -0.46
C LEU A 140 40.68 48.47 0.12
N ASP A 141 41.70 48.12 -0.69
CA ASP A 141 43.11 48.26 -0.30
C ASP A 141 43.63 49.67 -0.58
N LEU A 142 43.16 50.64 0.23
CA LEU A 142 43.53 52.04 0.12
C LEU A 142 44.44 52.45 1.29
N PRO A 143 45.65 53.04 1.05
CA PRO A 143 46.57 53.41 2.09
C PRO A 143 45.97 54.50 3.00
N GLY A 144 45.83 54.17 4.29
CA GLY A 144 45.40 55.16 5.31
C GLY A 144 43.90 55.43 5.36
N VAL A 145 43.09 54.75 4.54
CA VAL A 145 41.62 54.88 4.52
C VAL A 145 40.96 53.53 4.61
N ARG A 146 40.05 53.35 5.55
CA ARG A 146 39.26 52.18 5.67
C ARG A 146 37.91 52.35 4.92
N ALA A 147 37.85 51.78 3.73
CA ALA A 147 36.63 51.83 2.93
C ALA A 147 36.18 50.43 2.55
N ASP A 148 34.89 50.22 2.64
CA ASP A 148 34.25 48.91 2.33
C ASP A 148 33.34 49.04 1.11
N MET A 149 33.54 48.18 0.12
CA MET A 149 32.67 48.04 -1.03
C MET A 149 31.59 47.02 -0.73
N LEU A 150 30.33 47.43 -0.71
CA LEU A 150 29.16 46.55 -0.55
C LEU A 150 28.45 46.43 -1.87
N CYS A 151 28.32 45.20 -2.37
CA CYS A 151 27.58 44.92 -3.59
C CYS A 151 26.29 44.12 -3.28
N ALA A 152 25.23 44.48 -3.97
CA ALA A 152 23.95 43.77 -3.91
C ALA A 152 23.64 43.14 -5.26
N TYR A 153 23.61 41.81 -5.31
CA TYR A 153 23.32 41.05 -6.50
C TYR A 153 21.94 40.42 -6.40
N ASP A 154 21.12 40.54 -7.47
CA ASP A 154 19.81 39.91 -7.54
C ASP A 154 19.97 38.40 -7.77
N VAL A 155 19.66 37.60 -6.78
CA VAL A 155 19.70 36.13 -6.82
C VAL A 155 18.32 35.50 -6.86
N SER A 156 17.29 36.28 -7.21
CA SER A 156 15.89 35.80 -7.26
C SER A 156 15.71 34.62 -8.20
N ALA A 157 16.52 34.50 -9.26
CA ALA A 157 16.48 33.37 -10.20
C ALA A 157 16.78 32.02 -9.51
N VAL A 158 17.71 32.00 -8.53
CA VAL A 158 18.04 30.77 -7.77
C VAL A 158 16.83 30.29 -6.96
N PHE A 159 16.12 31.23 -6.31
CA PHE A 159 14.90 30.94 -5.55
C PHE A 159 13.73 30.54 -6.48
N ALA A 160 13.57 31.22 -7.60
CA ALA A 160 12.55 30.89 -8.60
C ALA A 160 12.74 29.45 -9.16
N THR A 161 13.99 29.07 -9.40
CA THR A 161 14.35 27.70 -9.85
C THR A 161 13.98 26.67 -8.80
N ARG A 162 14.30 26.93 -7.50
CA ARG A 162 13.91 26.07 -6.39
C ARG A 162 12.38 25.90 -6.33
N ASP A 163 11.65 27.02 -6.42
CA ASP A 163 10.19 27.00 -6.34
C ASP A 163 9.55 26.29 -7.54
N ALA A 164 10.16 26.40 -8.72
CA ALA A 164 9.76 25.64 -9.91
C ALA A 164 10.02 24.14 -9.72
N GLN A 165 11.19 23.76 -9.20
CA GLN A 165 11.53 22.37 -8.90
C GLN A 165 10.55 21.77 -7.87
N LEU A 166 10.24 22.50 -6.80
CA LEU A 166 9.26 22.08 -5.80
C LEU A 166 7.88 21.86 -6.39
N ARG A 167 7.39 22.78 -7.24
CA ARG A 167 6.10 22.64 -7.92
C ARG A 167 6.08 21.43 -8.85
N ALA A 168 7.13 21.23 -9.65
CA ALA A 168 7.27 20.09 -10.54
C ALA A 168 7.29 18.76 -9.74
N TRP A 169 8.02 18.71 -8.63
CA TRP A 169 8.08 17.56 -7.75
C TRP A 169 6.74 17.25 -7.11
N LEU A 170 6.03 18.25 -6.62
CA LEU A 170 4.69 18.08 -6.04
C LEU A 170 3.70 17.56 -7.08
N ALA A 171 3.72 18.11 -8.30
CA ALA A 171 2.86 17.66 -9.40
C ALA A 171 3.15 16.20 -9.77
N ALA A 172 4.44 15.84 -9.91
CA ALA A 172 4.85 14.48 -10.21
C ALA A 172 4.45 13.49 -9.09
N SER A 173 4.63 13.89 -7.82
CA SER A 173 4.23 13.09 -6.66
C SER A 173 2.72 12.88 -6.61
N ALA A 174 1.94 13.92 -6.85
CA ALA A 174 0.48 13.84 -6.90
C ALA A 174 0.01 12.89 -8.03
N ALA A 175 0.59 13.00 -9.22
CA ALA A 175 0.28 12.10 -10.34
C ALA A 175 0.62 10.63 -10.00
N LEU A 176 1.76 10.39 -9.38
CA LEU A 176 2.19 9.05 -8.98
C LEU A 176 1.29 8.45 -7.89
N LEU A 177 0.82 9.27 -6.92
CA LEU A 177 -0.13 8.84 -5.89
C LEU A 177 -1.50 8.49 -6.48
N VAL A 178 -2.00 9.25 -7.45
CA VAL A 178 -3.24 8.95 -8.16
C VAL A 178 -3.11 7.65 -8.95
N LEU A 179 -2.01 7.47 -9.68
CA LEU A 179 -1.72 6.26 -10.43
C LEU A 179 -1.62 5.04 -9.50
N GLY A 180 -0.85 5.15 -8.42
CA GLY A 180 -0.69 4.11 -7.41
C GLY A 180 -2.01 3.74 -6.73
N GLY A 181 -2.84 4.73 -6.42
CA GLY A 181 -4.20 4.52 -5.91
C GLY A 181 -5.08 3.76 -6.90
N GLY A 182 -5.03 4.12 -8.17
CA GLY A 182 -5.72 3.41 -9.25
C GLY A 182 -5.30 1.94 -9.34
N VAL A 183 -3.99 1.68 -9.36
CA VAL A 183 -3.43 0.30 -9.38
C VAL A 183 -3.87 -0.48 -8.14
N ALA A 184 -3.84 0.13 -6.95
CA ALA A 184 -4.27 -0.52 -5.71
C ALA A 184 -5.76 -0.91 -5.74
N VAL A 185 -6.62 -0.07 -6.31
CA VAL A 185 -8.05 -0.38 -6.49
C VAL A 185 -8.25 -1.51 -7.50
N LEU A 186 -7.54 -1.51 -8.62
CA LEU A 186 -7.59 -2.59 -9.61
C LEU A 186 -7.12 -3.92 -9.02
N PHE A 187 -6.02 -3.91 -8.29
CA PHE A 187 -5.50 -5.09 -7.59
C PHE A 187 -6.50 -5.62 -6.55
N SER A 188 -7.09 -4.73 -5.75
CA SER A 188 -8.13 -5.11 -4.78
C SER A 188 -9.34 -5.78 -5.45
N ARG A 189 -9.76 -5.29 -6.62
CA ARG A 189 -10.88 -5.88 -7.37
C ARG A 189 -10.53 -7.23 -7.98
N ARG A 190 -9.32 -7.38 -8.53
CA ARG A 190 -8.90 -8.61 -9.22
C ARG A 190 -8.44 -9.73 -8.29
N VAL A 191 -7.86 -9.41 -7.15
CA VAL A 191 -7.29 -10.40 -6.22
C VAL A 191 -8.14 -10.57 -4.96
N THR A 192 -8.42 -9.47 -4.27
CA THR A 192 -9.04 -9.56 -2.93
C THR A 192 -10.51 -9.96 -2.98
N ARG A 193 -11.28 -9.45 -3.95
CA ARG A 193 -12.72 -9.80 -4.05
C ARG A 193 -12.95 -11.29 -4.33
N PRO A 194 -12.28 -11.91 -5.32
CA PRO A 194 -12.39 -13.35 -5.55
C PRO A 194 -12.03 -14.19 -4.33
N LEU A 195 -10.93 -13.86 -3.64
CA LEU A 195 -10.53 -14.58 -2.42
C LEU A 195 -11.58 -14.47 -1.30
N THR A 196 -12.20 -13.29 -1.15
CA THR A 196 -13.29 -13.13 -0.18
C THR A 196 -14.53 -13.95 -0.57
N ALA A 197 -14.84 -14.09 -1.86
CA ALA A 197 -15.91 -14.93 -2.35
C ALA A 197 -15.66 -16.41 -2.05
N LEU A 198 -14.42 -16.89 -2.26
CA LEU A 198 -13.98 -18.24 -1.88
C LEU A 198 -14.13 -18.49 -0.39
N GLN A 199 -13.68 -17.56 0.45
CA GLN A 199 -13.84 -17.64 1.90
C GLN A 199 -15.32 -17.76 2.30
N THR A 200 -16.17 -16.87 1.79
CA THR A 200 -17.60 -16.89 2.11
C THR A 200 -18.29 -18.17 1.64
N ALA A 201 -17.92 -18.69 0.46
CA ALA A 201 -18.46 -19.95 -0.02
C ALA A 201 -18.01 -21.12 0.87
N SER A 202 -16.75 -21.12 1.35
CA SER A 202 -16.23 -22.11 2.29
C SER A 202 -16.96 -22.09 3.62
N GLU A 203 -17.20 -20.90 4.18
CA GLU A 203 -17.96 -20.73 5.45
C GLU A 203 -19.37 -21.29 5.30
N LYS A 204 -20.07 -20.98 4.21
CA LYS A 204 -21.42 -21.48 3.95
C LYS A 204 -21.48 -23.00 3.78
N ILE A 205 -20.50 -23.60 3.09
CA ILE A 205 -20.41 -25.07 2.97
C ILE A 205 -20.19 -25.71 4.34
N ALA A 206 -19.35 -25.09 5.19
CA ALA A 206 -19.15 -25.56 6.57
C ALA A 206 -20.42 -25.49 7.41
N ASP A 207 -21.29 -24.48 7.16
CA ASP A 207 -22.60 -24.29 7.80
C ASP A 207 -23.69 -25.21 7.23
N GLY A 208 -23.35 -26.09 6.25
CA GLY A 208 -24.29 -27.06 5.65
C GLY A 208 -24.95 -26.64 4.36
N GLU A 209 -24.61 -25.46 3.80
CA GLU A 209 -25.14 -25.00 2.51
C GLU A 209 -24.30 -25.57 1.34
N TYR A 210 -24.36 -26.88 1.07
CA TYR A 210 -23.50 -27.58 0.09
C TYR A 210 -23.73 -27.19 -1.37
N THR A 211 -24.82 -26.47 -1.69
CA THR A 211 -25.14 -25.98 -3.04
C THR A 211 -24.38 -24.71 -3.43
N GLN A 212 -23.67 -24.10 -2.49
CA GLN A 212 -22.94 -22.85 -2.74
C GLN A 212 -21.79 -23.08 -3.72
N ARG A 213 -21.55 -22.08 -4.59
CA ARG A 213 -20.46 -22.05 -5.56
C ARG A 213 -19.84 -20.65 -5.56
N THR A 214 -18.55 -20.58 -5.86
CA THR A 214 -17.80 -19.31 -5.86
C THR A 214 -18.15 -18.42 -7.03
N ARG A 215 -18.47 -19.01 -8.20
CA ARG A 215 -18.79 -18.31 -9.47
C ARG A 215 -17.72 -17.30 -9.91
N VAL A 216 -16.48 -17.47 -9.47
CA VAL A 216 -15.36 -16.62 -9.88
C VAL A 216 -14.88 -17.08 -11.26
N MET A 217 -15.04 -16.21 -12.26
CA MET A 217 -14.65 -16.49 -13.64
C MET A 217 -13.45 -15.61 -14.02
N THR A 218 -12.25 -16.03 -13.61
CA THR A 218 -10.98 -15.42 -14.04
C THR A 218 -10.12 -16.49 -14.73
N ASP A 219 -9.28 -16.08 -15.69
CA ASP A 219 -8.40 -16.99 -16.43
C ASP A 219 -6.99 -17.10 -15.81
N ASP A 220 -6.87 -16.79 -14.53
CA ASP A 220 -5.66 -16.84 -13.74
C ASP A 220 -5.68 -17.99 -12.70
N GLU A 221 -4.68 -18.02 -11.83
CA GLU A 221 -4.54 -19.00 -10.76
C GLU A 221 -5.73 -18.96 -9.78
N ILE A 222 -6.34 -17.76 -9.60
CA ILE A 222 -7.52 -17.58 -8.75
C ILE A 222 -8.74 -18.27 -9.38
N GLY A 223 -8.91 -18.15 -10.70
CA GLY A 223 -9.94 -18.84 -11.43
C GLY A 223 -9.75 -20.37 -11.42
N ALA A 224 -8.50 -20.86 -11.52
CA ALA A 224 -8.18 -22.27 -11.38
C ALA A 224 -8.54 -22.79 -9.99
N LEU A 225 -8.18 -22.06 -8.94
CA LEU A 225 -8.54 -22.38 -7.55
C LEU A 225 -10.06 -22.41 -7.34
N SER A 226 -10.79 -21.45 -7.92
CA SER A 226 -12.25 -21.38 -7.86
C SER A 226 -12.89 -22.61 -8.50
N ARG A 227 -12.43 -23.01 -9.69
CA ARG A 227 -12.93 -24.24 -10.35
C ARG A 227 -12.67 -25.50 -9.53
N SER A 228 -11.48 -25.63 -8.96
CA SER A 228 -11.14 -26.77 -8.10
C SER A 228 -12.00 -26.80 -6.83
N PHE A 229 -12.25 -25.63 -6.23
CA PHE A 229 -13.14 -25.50 -5.08
C PHE A 229 -14.58 -25.89 -5.43
N ASP A 230 -15.12 -25.40 -6.55
CA ASP A 230 -16.48 -25.72 -6.99
C ASP A 230 -16.64 -27.20 -7.33
N ALA A 231 -15.60 -27.85 -7.89
CA ALA A 231 -15.57 -29.30 -8.11
C ALA A 231 -15.59 -30.09 -6.80
N MET A 232 -14.80 -29.66 -5.81
CA MET A 232 -14.82 -30.25 -4.47
C MET A 232 -16.20 -30.10 -3.80
N ALA A 233 -16.79 -28.90 -3.87
CA ALA A 233 -18.12 -28.64 -3.32
C ALA A 233 -19.20 -29.52 -3.97
N ALA A 234 -19.13 -29.74 -5.29
CA ALA A 234 -20.04 -30.64 -5.99
C ALA A 234 -19.85 -32.09 -5.54
N ALA A 235 -18.63 -32.56 -5.32
CA ALA A 235 -18.36 -33.90 -4.83
C ALA A 235 -18.90 -34.09 -3.40
N VAL A 236 -18.74 -33.12 -2.52
CA VAL A 236 -19.29 -33.15 -1.16
C VAL A 236 -20.81 -33.18 -1.20
N GLU A 237 -21.45 -32.28 -1.95
CA GLU A 237 -22.91 -32.29 -2.14
C GLU A 237 -23.43 -33.65 -2.62
N GLY A 238 -22.74 -34.22 -3.63
CA GLY A 238 -23.08 -35.55 -4.13
C GLY A 238 -23.02 -36.63 -3.02
N LYS A 239 -21.97 -36.61 -2.21
CA LYS A 239 -21.81 -37.60 -1.13
C LYS A 239 -22.85 -37.40 0.00
N ILE A 240 -23.18 -36.18 0.35
CA ILE A 240 -24.22 -35.90 1.34
C ILE A 240 -25.59 -36.40 0.85
N ASN A 241 -25.92 -36.17 -0.43
CA ASN A 241 -27.16 -36.62 -1.03
C ASN A 241 -27.22 -38.17 -1.09
N GLU A 242 -26.10 -38.84 -1.42
CA GLU A 242 -25.99 -40.28 -1.40
C GLU A 242 -26.21 -40.85 0.02
N LEU A 243 -25.55 -40.26 1.01
CA LEU A 243 -25.69 -40.64 2.41
C LEU A 243 -27.13 -40.46 2.90
N SER A 244 -27.74 -39.32 2.57
CA SER A 244 -29.14 -39.04 2.95
C SER A 244 -30.11 -40.07 2.37
N LYS A 245 -29.94 -40.42 1.07
CA LYS A 245 -30.76 -41.49 0.43
C LYS A 245 -30.55 -42.85 1.09
N THR A 246 -29.29 -43.17 1.44
CA THR A 246 -28.97 -44.42 2.13
C THR A 246 -29.63 -44.47 3.50
N THR A 247 -29.54 -43.37 4.26
CA THR A 247 -30.16 -43.25 5.59
C THR A 247 -31.68 -43.37 5.49
N GLN A 248 -32.32 -42.68 4.53
CA GLN A 248 -33.75 -42.79 4.32
C GLN A 248 -34.16 -44.22 3.97
N SER A 249 -33.44 -44.86 3.06
CA SER A 249 -33.70 -46.26 2.66
C SER A 249 -33.58 -47.24 3.86
N GLN A 250 -32.59 -46.99 4.76
CA GLN A 250 -32.46 -47.76 5.99
C GLN A 250 -33.64 -47.52 6.93
N GLN A 251 -34.12 -46.29 7.08
CA GLN A 251 -35.28 -45.97 7.94
C GLN A 251 -36.55 -46.64 7.37
N ASP A 252 -36.77 -46.53 6.06
CA ASP A 252 -37.94 -47.14 5.41
C ASP A 252 -37.91 -48.68 5.57
N PHE A 253 -36.71 -49.26 5.42
CA PHE A 253 -36.52 -50.70 5.66
C PHE A 253 -36.84 -51.10 7.10
N ILE A 254 -36.32 -50.37 8.10
CA ILE A 254 -36.62 -50.69 9.52
C ILE A 254 -38.11 -50.53 9.83
N ALA A 255 -38.77 -49.51 9.29
CA ALA A 255 -40.20 -49.29 9.47
C ALA A 255 -41.02 -50.44 8.90
N ALA A 256 -40.73 -50.85 7.63
CA ALA A 256 -41.39 -51.98 6.96
C ALA A 256 -41.16 -53.33 7.73
N PHE A 257 -39.90 -53.57 8.13
CA PHE A 257 -39.56 -54.76 8.89
C PHE A 257 -40.31 -54.84 10.23
N THR A 258 -40.35 -53.69 10.96
CA THR A 258 -41.06 -53.63 12.23
C THR A 258 -42.54 -53.94 12.08
N HIS A 259 -43.16 -53.45 11.00
CA HIS A 259 -44.56 -53.73 10.69
C HIS A 259 -44.80 -55.24 10.39
N GLU A 260 -43.93 -55.84 9.53
CA GLU A 260 -44.04 -57.24 9.14
C GLU A 260 -43.76 -58.22 10.32
N VAL A 261 -42.97 -57.83 11.33
CA VAL A 261 -42.77 -58.61 12.55
C VAL A 261 -43.91 -58.42 13.55
N LYS A 262 -44.47 -57.24 13.69
CA LYS A 262 -45.52 -56.91 14.68
C LYS A 262 -46.81 -57.69 14.40
N THR A 263 -47.17 -57.83 13.12
CA THR A 263 -48.44 -58.51 12.73
C THR A 263 -48.50 -59.95 13.20
N PRO A 264 -47.51 -60.86 12.83
CA PRO A 264 -47.54 -62.23 13.30
C PRO A 264 -47.37 -62.36 14.82
N MET A 265 -46.58 -61.50 15.46
CA MET A 265 -46.45 -61.51 16.92
C MET A 265 -47.78 -61.19 17.65
N THR A 266 -48.55 -60.23 17.09
CA THR A 266 -49.87 -59.88 17.65
C THR A 266 -50.87 -61.02 17.46
N ALA A 267 -50.84 -61.70 16.32
CA ALA A 267 -51.64 -62.86 16.02
C ALA A 267 -51.31 -64.04 16.97
N MET A 268 -50.02 -64.35 17.13
CA MET A 268 -49.57 -65.41 18.07
C MET A 268 -50.01 -65.12 19.52
N LEU A 269 -49.89 -63.85 19.96
CA LEU A 269 -50.33 -63.48 21.29
C LEU A 269 -51.83 -63.64 21.44
N GLY A 270 -52.63 -63.25 20.44
CA GLY A 270 -54.08 -63.45 20.45
C GLY A 270 -54.48 -64.89 20.53
N TYR A 271 -53.83 -65.77 19.73
CA TYR A 271 -54.10 -67.22 19.81
C TYR A 271 -53.63 -67.84 21.14
N ALA A 272 -52.51 -67.40 21.70
CA ALA A 272 -52.05 -67.85 23.00
C ALA A 272 -53.02 -67.45 24.12
N ASP A 273 -53.56 -66.20 24.08
CA ASP A 273 -54.60 -65.75 25.02
C ASP A 273 -55.91 -66.55 24.84
N LEU A 274 -56.28 -66.94 23.62
CA LEU A 274 -57.42 -67.80 23.36
C LEU A 274 -57.23 -69.17 23.98
N MET A 275 -56.05 -69.79 23.86
CA MET A 275 -55.71 -71.05 24.55
C MET A 275 -55.82 -70.96 26.07
N ARG A 276 -55.39 -69.86 26.66
CA ARG A 276 -55.48 -69.56 28.07
C ARG A 276 -56.92 -69.40 28.55
N ALA A 277 -57.80 -68.81 27.73
CA ALA A 277 -59.19 -68.54 28.07
C ALA A 277 -60.08 -69.80 27.92
N ARG A 278 -59.68 -70.81 27.10
CA ARG A 278 -60.45 -72.05 26.85
C ARG A 278 -59.57 -73.29 27.05
N PRO A 279 -59.13 -73.61 28.25
CA PRO A 279 -58.20 -74.73 28.52
C PRO A 279 -58.79 -76.08 28.27
N ASP A 280 -60.12 -76.29 28.38
CA ASP A 280 -60.80 -77.56 28.21
C ASP A 280 -61.30 -77.81 26.80
N ASP A 281 -61.18 -76.96 25.89
CA ASP A 281 -61.59 -77.05 24.44
C ASP A 281 -60.44 -77.55 23.58
N ALA A 282 -60.38 -78.89 23.43
CA ALA A 282 -59.30 -79.56 22.68
C ALA A 282 -59.22 -79.18 21.17
N GLU A 283 -60.33 -78.75 20.58
CA GLU A 283 -60.36 -78.34 19.19
C GLU A 283 -59.78 -76.93 19.04
N THR A 284 -60.23 -75.96 19.90
CA THR A 284 -59.68 -74.61 19.99
C THR A 284 -58.17 -74.63 20.33
N GLN A 285 -57.77 -75.57 21.26
CA GLN A 285 -56.34 -75.69 21.59
C GLN A 285 -55.50 -76.17 20.44
N ARG A 286 -55.95 -77.10 19.57
CA ARG A 286 -55.22 -77.62 18.43
C ARG A 286 -55.15 -76.63 17.30
N GLU A 287 -56.25 -75.88 17.04
CA GLU A 287 -56.28 -74.84 16.00
C GLU A 287 -55.39 -73.68 16.39
N ALA A 288 -55.49 -73.14 17.56
CA ALA A 288 -54.64 -72.02 18.05
C ALA A 288 -53.14 -72.37 18.07
N ALA A 289 -52.78 -73.60 18.51
CA ALA A 289 -51.40 -74.08 18.43
C ALA A 289 -50.90 -74.20 16.96
N GLY A 290 -51.77 -74.63 16.05
CA GLY A 290 -51.47 -74.64 14.61
C GLY A 290 -51.17 -73.27 14.01
N TYR A 291 -51.99 -72.29 14.37
CA TYR A 291 -51.75 -70.86 13.96
C TYR A 291 -50.45 -70.29 14.53
N ILE A 292 -50.18 -70.50 15.82
CA ILE A 292 -48.93 -70.06 16.46
C ILE A 292 -47.72 -70.67 15.76
N TYR A 293 -47.79 -71.99 15.45
CA TYR A 293 -46.71 -72.70 14.75
C TYR A 293 -46.47 -72.12 13.35
N HIS A 294 -47.52 -71.84 12.59
CA HIS A 294 -47.41 -71.25 11.22
C HIS A 294 -46.84 -69.82 11.29
N GLU A 295 -47.28 -68.98 12.19
CA GLU A 295 -46.74 -67.63 12.33
C GLU A 295 -45.29 -67.64 12.82
N THR A 296 -44.89 -68.59 13.65
CA THR A 296 -43.50 -68.81 14.06
C THR A 296 -42.58 -69.16 12.89
N GLN A 297 -43.05 -70.10 12.01
CA GLN A 297 -42.33 -70.47 10.77
C GLN A 297 -42.20 -69.26 9.82
N ARG A 298 -43.25 -68.45 9.75
CA ARG A 298 -43.21 -67.20 8.95
C ARG A 298 -42.14 -66.21 9.44
N LEU A 299 -42.07 -66.03 10.76
CA LEU A 299 -41.03 -65.19 11.39
C LEU A 299 -39.63 -65.76 11.20
N GLU A 300 -39.44 -67.08 11.28
CA GLU A 300 -38.16 -67.74 11.03
C GLU A 300 -37.68 -67.50 9.59
N ASN A 301 -38.58 -67.66 8.61
CA ASN A 301 -38.28 -67.39 7.22
C ASN A 301 -37.95 -65.92 6.95
N LEU A 302 -38.68 -64.98 7.58
CA LEU A 302 -38.41 -63.58 7.52
C LEU A 302 -37.00 -63.24 8.07
N SER A 303 -36.65 -63.82 9.24
CA SER A 303 -35.33 -63.68 9.85
C SER A 303 -34.19 -64.22 8.96
N ARG A 304 -34.41 -65.43 8.38
CA ARG A 304 -33.41 -66.02 7.43
C ARG A 304 -33.21 -65.15 6.20
N SER A 305 -34.29 -64.57 5.65
CA SER A 305 -34.24 -63.67 4.49
C SER A 305 -33.46 -62.38 4.83
N LEU A 306 -33.66 -61.83 6.05
CA LEU A 306 -32.93 -60.68 6.53
C LEU A 306 -31.42 -60.94 6.63
N LEU A 307 -31.04 -62.09 7.25
CA LEU A 307 -29.62 -62.45 7.39
C LEU A 307 -28.96 -62.68 6.02
N ALA A 308 -29.69 -63.24 5.04
CA ALA A 308 -29.19 -63.42 3.69
C ALA A 308 -28.94 -62.10 2.97
N LEU A 309 -29.84 -61.10 3.15
CA LEU A 309 -29.66 -59.75 2.64
C LEU A 309 -28.47 -59.03 3.28
N MET A 310 -28.29 -59.16 4.60
CA MET A 310 -27.13 -58.55 5.31
C MET A 310 -25.81 -59.23 4.95
N GLY A 311 -25.79 -60.57 4.69
CA GLY A 311 -24.61 -61.30 4.30
C GLY A 311 -24.17 -61.00 2.84
N LEU A 312 -25.12 -60.79 1.94
CA LEU A 312 -24.84 -60.41 0.55
C LEU A 312 -24.23 -59.00 0.44
N ASP A 313 -24.59 -58.07 1.33
CA ASP A 313 -24.05 -56.73 1.36
C ASP A 313 -22.56 -56.73 1.81
N GLN A 314 -22.18 -57.64 2.71
CA GLN A 314 -20.79 -57.82 3.14
C GLN A 314 -19.90 -58.43 2.01
N GLU A 315 -20.40 -59.33 1.19
CA GLU A 315 -19.65 -59.91 0.08
C GLU A 315 -19.47 -58.95 -1.11
N LEU A 316 -20.43 -58.03 -1.35
CA LEU A 316 -20.32 -57.02 -2.41
C LEU A 316 -19.36 -55.86 -2.05
N SER A 317 -19.16 -55.61 -0.76
CA SER A 317 -18.24 -54.56 -0.26
C SER A 317 -16.75 -54.98 -0.38
N ILE A 318 -16.42 -56.24 -0.46
CA ILE A 318 -15.03 -56.78 -0.44
C ILE A 318 -14.38 -56.84 -1.82
N LYS A 319 -15.13 -56.67 -2.95
CA LYS A 319 -14.58 -56.79 -4.30
C LYS A 319 -14.36 -55.46 -5.05
N LYS A 320 -13.58 -54.55 -4.49
CA LYS A 320 -12.81 -53.59 -5.28
C LYS A 320 -11.39 -53.51 -4.73
N PRO A 321 -10.44 -54.30 -5.30
CA PRO A 321 -9.03 -54.00 -5.01
C PRO A 321 -8.68 -52.65 -5.61
N VAL A 322 -8.35 -51.70 -4.76
CA VAL A 322 -7.75 -50.45 -5.19
C VAL A 322 -6.31 -50.77 -5.59
N SER A 323 -6.09 -50.90 -6.89
CA SER A 323 -4.73 -51.03 -7.46
C SER A 323 -4.00 -49.70 -7.29
N TYR A 324 -3.16 -49.59 -6.26
CA TYR A 324 -2.13 -48.55 -6.18
C TYR A 324 -0.97 -48.93 -7.10
N THR A 325 -1.08 -48.65 -8.41
CA THR A 325 0.08 -48.66 -9.29
C THR A 325 0.81 -47.33 -9.18
N HIS A 326 1.95 -47.39 -8.52
CA HIS A 326 3.17 -46.61 -8.68
C HIS A 326 3.07 -45.22 -9.36
N LEU A 327 3.11 -44.16 -8.58
CA LEU A 327 3.69 -42.88 -8.98
C LEU A 327 5.19 -42.90 -8.63
N THR A 328 6.02 -43.42 -9.55
CA THR A 328 7.46 -43.12 -9.53
C THR A 328 7.66 -41.73 -10.08
N LEU A 329 8.11 -40.79 -9.20
CA LEU A 329 8.70 -39.53 -9.63
C LEU A 329 10.00 -39.78 -10.40
N PRO A 330 10.21 -39.21 -11.59
CA PRO A 330 11.54 -39.16 -12.18
C PRO A 330 12.36 -38.07 -11.51
N THR A 331 13.32 -38.47 -10.69
CA THR A 331 14.51 -37.65 -10.37
C THR A 331 15.28 -37.42 -11.66
N LYS A 332 15.37 -36.16 -12.10
CA LYS A 332 16.42 -35.71 -13.02
C LYS A 332 17.34 -34.73 -12.32
N LEU A 333 18.61 -35.09 -12.41
CA LEU A 333 19.82 -34.33 -12.15
C LEU A 333 19.79 -32.90 -12.71
#